data_3ad2c13ec8619e1243f028ca565831c8
#
_entry.id   3ad2c13ec8619e1243f028ca565831c8
#
_cell.length_a   1.000
_cell.length_b   1.000
_cell.length_c   1.000
_cell.angle_alpha   90.00
_cell.angle_beta   90.00
_cell.angle_gamma   90.00
#
_symmetry.space_group_name_H-M   'P 1'
#
loop_
_entity.id
_entity.type
_entity.pdbx_description
1 polymer ?
#
loop_
_entity_poly.entity_id
_entity_poly.type
_entity_poly.pdbx_seq_one_letter_code
_entity_poly.pdbx_strand_id
1 'polypeptide(L)'
;MKFSFISTLLVFLILGSSCGQRNNPSSVNAMSNQTAPEGSKLATFGSGCFWCTEAIFLDVKGVLKVESGYSGGTVKNPTYKQVCTGTTGHAEVIQLTYDPAIISFEELLEIFWHTHDPTTLNRQGNDVGQQYRSVIFYHDEEQRKLAEHYKKRLMEEKVYNNPVVTEITPFETFYVAEDYHQNYYALNGNAPYCTFVIQPKLEKFRKVFAEKLKE
;
A
#
# COMPACT_ATOMS: atom_id res chain seq x y z
N MET A 1 15.50 88.28 -14.40
CA MET A 1 14.04 88.26 -14.20
C MET A 1 13.75 87.26 -13.11
N LYS A 2 13.08 87.76 -12.06
CA LYS A 2 12.83 87.04 -10.80
C LYS A 2 11.67 86.03 -10.96
N PHE A 3 11.81 84.82 -10.51
CA PHE A 3 10.66 83.94 -10.28
C PHE A 3 10.68 83.43 -8.84
N SER A 4 9.54 83.70 -8.20
CA SER A 4 9.23 83.46 -6.81
C SER A 4 8.85 82.01 -6.55
N PHE A 5 9.42 81.44 -5.51
CA PHE A 5 9.03 80.10 -4.99
C PHE A 5 7.81 80.23 -4.09
N ILE A 6 6.74 79.51 -4.42
CA ILE A 6 5.62 79.25 -3.51
C ILE A 6 5.75 77.80 -3.03
N SER A 7 6.04 77.74 -1.76
CA SER A 7 6.13 76.46 -1.05
C SER A 7 4.72 76.01 -0.61
N THR A 8 4.20 74.94 -1.18
CA THR A 8 2.94 74.31 -0.72
C THR A 8 3.26 73.08 0.12
N LEU A 9 3.02 73.20 1.42
CA LEU A 9 3.19 72.15 2.39
C LEU A 9 2.02 71.15 2.28
N LEU A 10 2.28 69.95 1.74
CA LEU A 10 1.29 68.87 1.66
C LEU A 10 1.47 67.99 2.88
N VAL A 11 0.50 68.03 3.77
CA VAL A 11 0.42 67.10 4.94
C VAL A 11 -0.10 65.79 4.44
N PHE A 12 0.75 64.72 4.43
CA PHE A 12 0.33 63.38 4.18
C PHE A 12 -0.19 62.73 5.49
N LEU A 13 -1.48 62.51 5.56
CA LEU A 13 -2.08 61.58 6.54
C LEU A 13 -1.70 60.15 6.18
N ILE A 14 -0.88 59.52 6.99
CA ILE A 14 -0.58 58.10 6.88
C ILE A 14 -1.75 57.33 7.51
N LEU A 15 -2.66 56.85 6.69
CA LEU A 15 -3.62 55.83 7.09
C LEU A 15 -2.89 54.46 7.14
N GLY A 16 -2.62 53.98 8.34
CA GLY A 16 -2.06 52.67 8.57
C GLY A 16 -3.04 51.59 8.12
N SER A 17 -2.80 50.99 6.95
CA SER A 17 -3.45 49.76 6.54
C SER A 17 -2.75 48.57 7.23
N SER A 18 -3.38 48.08 8.27
CA SER A 18 -3.02 46.79 8.90
C SER A 18 -3.23 45.67 7.88
N CYS A 19 -2.15 45.19 7.26
CA CYS A 19 -2.15 43.92 6.53
C CYS A 19 -2.37 42.76 7.51
N GLY A 20 -3.65 42.40 7.70
CA GLY A 20 -3.99 41.13 8.29
C GLY A 20 -3.46 40.01 7.41
N GLN A 21 -2.36 39.38 7.83
CA GLN A 21 -1.86 38.14 7.28
C GLN A 21 -2.91 37.05 7.50
N ARG A 22 -3.70 36.78 6.45
CA ARG A 22 -4.55 35.57 6.43
C ARG A 22 -3.59 34.36 6.31
N ASN A 23 -3.27 33.79 7.44
CA ASN A 23 -2.79 32.42 7.49
C ASN A 23 -3.91 31.53 6.94
N ASN A 24 -3.82 31.15 5.66
CA ASN A 24 -4.53 30.00 5.16
C ASN A 24 -3.94 28.79 5.88
N PRO A 25 -4.69 28.10 6.72
CA PRO A 25 -4.29 26.75 7.10
C PRO A 25 -4.44 25.91 5.83
N SER A 26 -3.29 25.50 5.26
CA SER A 26 -3.25 24.42 4.31
C SER A 26 -4.10 23.29 4.91
N SER A 27 -5.22 23.00 4.28
CA SER A 27 -6.03 21.85 4.60
C SER A 27 -5.18 20.62 4.28
N VAL A 28 -4.36 20.20 5.23
CA VAL A 28 -3.91 18.82 5.33
C VAL A 28 -5.21 18.05 5.45
N ASN A 29 -5.62 17.37 4.38
CA ASN A 29 -6.67 16.38 4.45
C ASN A 29 -6.25 15.41 5.54
N ALA A 30 -6.76 15.62 6.74
CA ALA A 30 -6.77 14.62 7.77
C ALA A 30 -7.48 13.43 7.13
N MET A 31 -6.72 12.37 6.82
CA MET A 31 -7.30 11.07 6.51
C MET A 31 -8.22 10.78 7.68
N SER A 32 -9.53 10.85 7.40
CA SER A 32 -10.56 10.62 8.38
C SER A 32 -10.27 9.26 9.01
N ASN A 33 -10.08 9.23 10.31
CA ASN A 33 -10.06 8.03 11.13
C ASN A 33 -11.48 7.44 11.12
N GLN A 34 -11.94 7.01 9.93
CA GLN A 34 -13.17 6.24 9.81
C GLN A 34 -12.82 4.87 10.36
N THR A 35 -13.36 4.56 11.52
CA THR A 35 -13.39 3.20 12.05
C THR A 35 -13.98 2.32 10.94
N ALA A 36 -13.29 1.21 10.64
CA ALA A 36 -13.80 0.26 9.65
C ALA A 36 -15.25 -0.12 9.97
N PRO A 37 -16.12 -0.25 8.97
CA PRO A 37 -17.51 -0.65 9.18
C PRO A 37 -17.60 -1.91 10.03
N GLU A 38 -18.65 -2.01 10.85
CA GLU A 38 -18.93 -3.21 11.64
C GLU A 38 -19.05 -4.43 10.70
N GLY A 39 -18.38 -5.52 11.05
CA GLY A 39 -18.33 -6.73 10.21
C GLY A 39 -17.18 -6.80 9.22
N SER A 40 -16.35 -5.74 9.09
CA SER A 40 -15.14 -5.81 8.26
C SER A 40 -14.18 -6.89 8.76
N LYS A 41 -13.48 -7.53 7.81
CA LYS A 41 -12.46 -8.57 8.09
C LYS A 41 -11.07 -8.11 7.67
N LEU A 42 -10.04 -8.80 8.18
CA LEU A 42 -8.65 -8.59 7.83
C LEU A 42 -8.11 -9.71 6.95
N ALA A 43 -7.20 -9.37 6.04
CA ALA A 43 -6.35 -10.31 5.32
C ALA A 43 -4.92 -9.76 5.25
N THR A 44 -3.90 -10.62 5.32
CA THR A 44 -2.49 -10.18 5.31
C THR A 44 -1.69 -11.02 4.33
N PHE A 45 -1.09 -10.35 3.32
CA PHE A 45 -0.40 -10.98 2.20
C PHE A 45 0.99 -10.40 1.97
N GLY A 46 1.98 -11.28 1.73
CA GLY A 46 3.28 -10.93 1.17
C GLY A 46 3.44 -11.55 -0.21
N SER A 47 3.69 -10.75 -1.23
CA SER A 47 3.84 -11.17 -2.63
C SER A 47 4.98 -10.45 -3.35
N GLY A 48 6.09 -10.26 -2.66
CA GLY A 48 7.22 -9.45 -3.08
C GLY A 48 7.16 -8.04 -2.50
N CYS A 49 7.63 -7.05 -3.25
CA CYS A 49 7.59 -5.65 -2.83
C CYS A 49 6.16 -5.18 -2.52
N PHE A 50 5.95 -4.69 -1.30
CA PHE A 50 4.63 -4.25 -0.82
C PHE A 50 4.07 -3.06 -1.61
N TRP A 51 4.87 -2.19 -2.25
CA TRP A 51 4.36 -1.13 -3.12
C TRP A 51 3.57 -1.67 -4.31
N CYS A 52 4.03 -2.81 -4.89
CA CYS A 52 3.32 -3.48 -5.98
C CYS A 52 1.97 -4.03 -5.50
N THR A 53 2.00 -4.71 -4.35
CA THR A 53 0.83 -5.38 -3.79
C THR A 53 -0.20 -4.36 -3.31
N GLU A 54 0.26 -3.29 -2.64
CA GLU A 54 -0.58 -2.16 -2.22
C GLU A 54 -1.31 -1.53 -3.40
N ALA A 55 -0.58 -1.18 -4.48
CA ALA A 55 -1.17 -0.55 -5.66
C ALA A 55 -2.29 -1.38 -6.29
N ILE A 56 -2.14 -2.72 -6.30
CA ILE A 56 -3.16 -3.63 -6.81
C ILE A 56 -4.39 -3.64 -5.92
N PHE A 57 -4.22 -3.87 -4.62
CA PHE A 57 -5.36 -4.05 -3.72
C PHE A 57 -6.08 -2.75 -3.37
N LEU A 58 -5.43 -1.59 -3.52
CA LEU A 58 -6.11 -0.28 -3.43
C LEU A 58 -7.19 -0.10 -4.49
N ASP A 59 -7.05 -0.70 -5.68
CA ASP A 59 -8.03 -0.63 -6.76
C ASP A 59 -9.20 -1.62 -6.60
N VAL A 60 -9.14 -2.56 -5.64
CA VAL A 60 -10.11 -3.65 -5.50
C VAL A 60 -11.38 -3.16 -4.80
N LYS A 61 -12.55 -3.36 -5.44
CA LYS A 61 -13.86 -3.09 -4.85
C LYS A 61 -14.07 -3.94 -3.60
N GLY A 62 -14.59 -3.33 -2.54
CA GLY A 62 -14.79 -4.00 -1.25
C GLY A 62 -13.55 -3.97 -0.33
N VAL A 63 -12.36 -3.61 -0.84
CA VAL A 63 -11.20 -3.31 0.00
C VAL A 63 -11.33 -1.88 0.53
N LEU A 64 -11.45 -1.75 1.84
CA LEU A 64 -11.70 -0.49 2.54
C LEU A 64 -10.41 0.22 2.91
N LYS A 65 -9.38 -0.54 3.30
CA LYS A 65 -8.06 -0.03 3.68
C LYS A 65 -6.98 -1.00 3.26
N VAL A 66 -5.83 -0.47 2.86
CA VAL A 66 -4.58 -1.21 2.62
C VAL A 66 -3.48 -0.51 3.39
N GLU A 67 -2.73 -1.24 4.16
CA GLU A 67 -1.55 -0.75 4.88
C GLU A 67 -0.34 -1.60 4.52
N SER A 68 0.72 -0.97 4.04
CA SER A 68 2.02 -1.60 3.85
C SER A 68 2.75 -1.77 5.18
N GLY A 69 3.39 -2.91 5.41
CA GLY A 69 4.04 -3.20 6.68
C GLY A 69 4.89 -4.47 6.68
N TYR A 70 5.18 -4.95 7.87
CA TYR A 70 6.07 -6.09 8.12
C TYR A 70 5.39 -7.10 9.03
N SER A 71 5.55 -8.41 8.72
CA SER A 71 5.01 -9.50 9.54
C SER A 71 5.85 -10.76 9.45
N GLY A 72 5.70 -11.68 10.41
CA GLY A 72 6.29 -13.02 10.42
C GLY A 72 7.75 -13.09 10.88
N GLY A 73 8.34 -11.99 11.33
CA GLY A 73 9.69 -11.94 11.88
C GLY A 73 9.72 -11.86 13.40
N THR A 74 10.93 -11.83 13.98
CA THR A 74 11.15 -11.83 15.42
C THR A 74 11.51 -10.48 16.02
N VAL A 75 11.94 -9.52 15.18
CA VAL A 75 12.32 -8.18 15.62
C VAL A 75 11.08 -7.33 15.84
N LYS A 76 10.92 -6.78 17.06
CA LYS A 76 9.80 -5.89 17.40
C LYS A 76 10.03 -4.49 16.82
N ASN A 77 8.96 -3.89 16.26
CA ASN A 77 9.00 -2.56 15.65
C ASN A 77 10.18 -2.38 14.69
N PRO A 78 10.33 -3.25 13.67
CA PRO A 78 11.46 -3.18 12.77
C PRO A 78 11.36 -1.92 11.91
N THR A 79 12.51 -1.34 11.57
CA THR A 79 12.59 -0.31 10.53
C THR A 79 12.78 -0.97 9.16
N TYR A 80 12.41 -0.27 8.08
CA TYR A 80 12.67 -0.71 6.69
C TYR A 80 14.12 -1.13 6.48
N LYS A 81 15.07 -0.30 6.97
CA LYS A 81 16.50 -0.60 6.86
C LYS A 81 16.87 -1.94 7.51
N GLN A 82 16.28 -2.26 8.65
CA GLN A 82 16.52 -3.55 9.33
C GLN A 82 15.90 -4.70 8.53
N VAL A 83 14.67 -4.54 8.01
CA VAL A 83 14.02 -5.58 7.19
C VAL A 83 14.83 -5.86 5.93
N CYS A 84 15.35 -4.84 5.26
CA CYS A 84 16.19 -4.99 4.07
C CYS A 84 17.52 -5.72 4.33
N THR A 85 17.97 -5.86 5.58
CA THR A 85 19.16 -6.72 5.88
C THR A 85 18.87 -8.21 5.71
N GLY A 86 17.58 -8.62 5.65
CA GLY A 86 17.17 -10.02 5.62
C GLY A 86 17.33 -10.76 6.96
N THR A 87 17.72 -10.08 8.05
CA THR A 87 18.01 -10.72 9.35
C THR A 87 16.87 -10.63 10.35
N THR A 88 15.82 -9.84 10.07
CA THR A 88 14.67 -9.66 10.98
C THR A 88 13.67 -10.82 10.94
N GLY A 89 13.70 -11.62 9.87
CA GLY A 89 12.71 -12.65 9.59
C GLY A 89 11.37 -12.12 9.05
N HIS A 90 11.18 -10.80 9.01
CA HIS A 90 9.95 -10.22 8.49
C HIS A 90 9.85 -10.31 6.96
N ALA A 91 8.61 -10.52 6.47
CA ALA A 91 8.25 -10.24 5.09
C ALA A 91 7.71 -8.83 4.96
N GLU A 92 7.92 -8.21 3.80
CA GLU A 92 7.10 -7.09 3.34
C GLU A 92 5.70 -7.61 3.03
N VAL A 93 4.70 -7.02 3.65
CA VAL A 93 3.31 -7.44 3.51
C VAL A 93 2.39 -6.24 3.39
N ILE A 94 1.19 -6.49 2.88
CA ILE A 94 0.06 -5.60 3.05
C ILE A 94 -0.94 -6.22 4.04
N GLN A 95 -1.55 -5.38 4.87
CA GLN A 95 -2.73 -5.76 5.62
C GLN A 95 -3.95 -5.06 5.02
N LEU A 96 -4.94 -5.85 4.67
CA LEU A 96 -6.21 -5.39 4.11
C LEU A 96 -7.27 -5.34 5.19
N THR A 97 -8.09 -4.27 5.19
CA THR A 97 -9.42 -4.28 5.77
C THR A 97 -10.42 -4.36 4.63
N TYR A 98 -11.31 -5.34 4.63
CA TYR A 98 -12.27 -5.54 3.54
C TYR A 98 -13.68 -5.80 4.07
N ASP A 99 -14.67 -5.47 3.23
CA ASP A 99 -16.09 -5.78 3.47
C ASP A 99 -16.42 -7.16 2.87
N PRO A 100 -16.66 -8.19 3.71
CA PRO A 100 -16.96 -9.53 3.23
C PRO A 100 -18.32 -9.66 2.51
N ALA A 101 -19.18 -8.64 2.59
CA ALA A 101 -20.42 -8.58 1.82
C ALA A 101 -20.19 -8.14 0.36
N ILE A 102 -19.05 -7.51 0.07
CA ILE A 102 -18.71 -6.99 -1.27
C ILE A 102 -17.65 -7.86 -1.94
N ILE A 103 -16.62 -8.30 -1.19
CA ILE A 103 -15.56 -9.18 -1.68
C ILE A 103 -15.24 -10.25 -0.64
N SER A 104 -15.18 -11.50 -1.07
CA SER A 104 -14.82 -12.64 -0.22
C SER A 104 -13.30 -12.78 -0.07
N PHE A 105 -12.85 -13.49 0.97
CA PHE A 105 -11.44 -13.85 1.11
C PHE A 105 -10.94 -14.74 -0.04
N GLU A 106 -11.82 -15.58 -0.59
CA GLU A 106 -11.54 -16.40 -1.77
C GLU A 106 -11.19 -15.55 -2.99
N GLU A 107 -11.93 -14.49 -3.26
CA GLU A 107 -11.65 -13.55 -4.36
C GLU A 107 -10.38 -12.74 -4.12
N LEU A 108 -10.07 -12.39 -2.86
CA LEU A 108 -8.78 -11.77 -2.52
C LEU A 108 -7.62 -12.73 -2.74
N LEU A 109 -7.78 -14.03 -2.45
CA LEU A 109 -6.81 -15.08 -2.77
C LEU A 109 -6.61 -15.25 -4.27
N GLU A 110 -7.68 -15.21 -5.06
CA GLU A 110 -7.61 -15.26 -6.52
C GLU A 110 -6.70 -14.13 -7.04
N ILE A 111 -6.94 -12.89 -6.62
CA ILE A 111 -6.10 -11.74 -6.98
C ILE A 111 -4.65 -11.97 -6.53
N PHE A 112 -4.43 -12.42 -5.29
CA PHE A 112 -3.10 -12.70 -4.77
C PHE A 112 -2.34 -13.69 -5.65
N TRP A 113 -2.95 -14.85 -6.00
CA TRP A 113 -2.31 -15.87 -6.82
C TRP A 113 -2.01 -15.41 -8.25
N HIS A 114 -2.84 -14.56 -8.84
CA HIS A 114 -2.68 -14.07 -10.21
C HIS A 114 -1.68 -12.92 -10.36
N THR A 115 -1.32 -12.23 -9.29
CA THR A 115 -0.56 -10.98 -9.36
C THR A 115 0.92 -11.10 -9.01
N HIS A 116 1.39 -12.32 -8.65
CA HIS A 116 2.81 -12.57 -8.40
C HIS A 116 3.21 -13.99 -8.85
N ASP A 117 4.49 -14.30 -8.83
CA ASP A 117 5.00 -15.66 -9.03
C ASP A 117 5.18 -16.35 -7.67
N PRO A 118 4.32 -17.33 -7.32
CA PRO A 118 4.39 -18.02 -6.04
C PRO A 118 5.41 -19.15 -6.01
N THR A 119 6.23 -19.32 -7.05
CA THR A 119 7.18 -20.42 -7.19
C THR A 119 8.63 -20.06 -6.86
N THR A 120 8.90 -18.76 -6.62
CA THR A 120 10.24 -18.26 -6.37
C THR A 120 10.50 -18.06 -4.88
N LEU A 121 11.39 -18.89 -4.30
CA LEU A 121 11.72 -18.82 -2.88
C LEU A 121 12.50 -17.53 -2.57
N ASN A 122 12.02 -16.75 -1.57
CA ASN A 122 12.66 -15.52 -1.11
C ASN A 122 12.98 -14.54 -2.25
N ARG A 123 12.08 -14.45 -3.23
CA ARG A 123 12.30 -13.62 -4.42
C ARG A 123 10.98 -13.30 -5.11
N GLN A 124 10.89 -12.12 -5.70
CA GLN A 124 9.84 -11.77 -6.65
C GLN A 124 10.42 -10.92 -7.79
N GLY A 125 10.53 -11.51 -8.97
CA GLY A 125 11.17 -10.86 -10.11
C GLY A 125 12.65 -10.53 -9.81
N ASN A 126 12.99 -9.24 -9.83
CA ASN A 126 14.34 -8.76 -9.53
C ASN A 126 14.58 -8.49 -8.03
N ASP A 127 13.53 -8.46 -7.22
CA ASP A 127 13.62 -8.24 -5.79
C ASP A 127 14.03 -9.56 -5.11
N VAL A 128 15.21 -9.60 -4.52
CA VAL A 128 15.83 -10.80 -3.91
C VAL A 128 16.04 -10.55 -2.41
N GLY A 129 15.51 -11.47 -1.60
CA GLY A 129 15.64 -11.42 -0.14
C GLY A 129 14.44 -12.07 0.54
N GLN A 130 14.61 -12.52 1.78
CA GLN A 130 13.58 -13.17 2.59
C GLN A 130 12.34 -12.27 2.78
N GLN A 131 12.55 -10.94 2.79
CA GLN A 131 11.46 -9.97 2.92
C GLN A 131 10.50 -9.99 1.72
N TYR A 132 10.92 -10.49 0.56
CA TYR A 132 10.09 -10.57 -0.65
C TYR A 132 9.46 -11.94 -0.89
N ARG A 133 9.43 -12.80 0.15
CA ARG A 133 8.82 -14.13 0.04
C ARG A 133 7.31 -14.08 -0.16
N SER A 134 6.80 -15.08 -0.83
CA SER A 134 5.36 -15.31 -0.97
C SER A 134 4.81 -15.90 0.33
N VAL A 135 3.86 -15.22 0.97
CA VAL A 135 3.28 -15.67 2.25
C VAL A 135 1.84 -15.16 2.44
N ILE A 136 1.02 -16.00 3.04
CA ILE A 136 -0.33 -15.70 3.52
C ILE A 136 -0.31 -15.86 5.04
N PHE A 137 -0.60 -14.77 5.77
CA PHE A 137 -0.80 -14.80 7.22
C PHE A 137 -2.31 -14.88 7.49
N TYR A 138 -2.79 -16.07 7.86
CA TYR A 138 -4.22 -16.27 8.09
C TYR A 138 -4.66 -15.79 9.48
N HIS A 139 -5.82 -15.14 9.54
CA HIS A 139 -6.40 -14.59 10.77
C HIS A 139 -7.38 -15.56 11.46
N ASP A 140 -7.88 -16.55 10.73
CA ASP A 140 -8.80 -17.58 11.22
C ASP A 140 -8.65 -18.89 10.46
N GLU A 141 -9.34 -19.94 10.95
CA GLU A 141 -9.32 -21.26 10.36
C GLU A 141 -9.99 -21.36 8.98
N GLU A 142 -10.94 -20.48 8.67
CA GLU A 142 -11.57 -20.42 7.36
C GLU A 142 -10.55 -19.93 6.32
N GLN A 143 -9.84 -18.84 6.62
CA GLN A 143 -8.75 -18.34 5.77
C GLN A 143 -7.65 -19.38 5.56
N ARG A 144 -7.25 -20.08 6.63
CA ARG A 144 -6.24 -21.15 6.53
C ARG A 144 -6.68 -22.24 5.54
N LYS A 145 -7.90 -22.77 5.73
CA LYS A 145 -8.44 -23.85 4.88
C LYS A 145 -8.55 -23.43 3.42
N LEU A 146 -9.02 -22.20 3.15
CA LEU A 146 -9.11 -21.67 1.79
C LEU A 146 -7.73 -21.52 1.16
N ALA A 147 -6.77 -20.92 1.86
CA ALA A 147 -5.41 -20.75 1.37
C ALA A 147 -4.72 -22.11 1.04
N GLU A 148 -4.82 -23.08 1.94
CA GLU A 148 -4.29 -24.44 1.74
C GLU A 148 -4.98 -25.15 0.57
N HIS A 149 -6.30 -25.03 0.46
CA HIS A 149 -7.08 -25.62 -0.64
C HIS A 149 -6.62 -25.09 -2.00
N TYR A 150 -6.52 -23.76 -2.16
CA TYR A 150 -6.10 -23.17 -3.42
C TYR A 150 -4.64 -23.46 -3.74
N LYS A 151 -3.73 -23.40 -2.75
CA LYS A 151 -2.34 -23.83 -2.94
C LYS A 151 -2.24 -25.26 -3.45
N LYS A 152 -2.99 -26.17 -2.86
CA LYS A 152 -3.05 -27.59 -3.28
C LYS A 152 -3.57 -27.72 -4.72
N ARG A 153 -4.67 -27.05 -5.04
CA ARG A 153 -5.24 -27.06 -6.41
C ARG A 153 -4.25 -26.55 -7.45
N LEU A 154 -3.57 -25.42 -7.20
CA LEU A 154 -2.58 -24.86 -8.11
C LEU A 154 -1.46 -25.86 -8.44
N MET A 155 -1.05 -26.68 -7.44
CA MET A 155 -0.04 -27.73 -7.63
C MET A 155 -0.59 -28.95 -8.37
N GLU A 156 -1.80 -29.41 -8.03
CA GLU A 156 -2.44 -30.57 -8.66
C GLU A 156 -2.79 -30.31 -10.13
N GLU A 157 -3.30 -29.12 -10.43
CA GLU A 157 -3.66 -28.68 -11.80
C GLU A 157 -2.42 -28.22 -12.60
N LYS A 158 -1.23 -28.24 -11.98
CA LYS A 158 0.04 -27.84 -12.61
C LYS A 158 -0.03 -26.46 -13.29
N VAL A 159 -0.68 -25.51 -12.60
CA VAL A 159 -0.83 -24.12 -13.10
C VAL A 159 0.53 -23.46 -13.31
N TYR A 160 1.52 -23.84 -12.48
CA TYR A 160 2.91 -23.38 -12.58
C TYR A 160 3.84 -24.54 -12.91
N ASN A 161 4.93 -24.25 -13.62
CA ASN A 161 5.96 -25.25 -13.97
C ASN A 161 6.79 -25.71 -12.75
N ASN A 162 6.91 -24.86 -11.74
CA ASN A 162 7.66 -25.09 -10.52
C ASN A 162 6.72 -25.24 -9.30
N PRO A 163 7.15 -25.89 -8.22
CA PRO A 163 6.36 -26.00 -7.00
C PRO A 163 5.99 -24.63 -6.40
N VAL A 164 4.77 -24.50 -5.88
CA VAL A 164 4.34 -23.33 -5.14
C VAL A 164 5.00 -23.31 -3.76
N VAL A 165 5.80 -22.28 -3.49
CA VAL A 165 6.57 -22.11 -2.25
C VAL A 165 5.92 -21.17 -1.24
N THR A 166 4.74 -20.62 -1.56
CA THR A 166 3.99 -19.72 -0.67
C THR A 166 3.85 -20.31 0.73
N GLU A 167 4.27 -19.58 1.75
CA GLU A 167 4.04 -19.94 3.16
C GLU A 167 2.58 -19.65 3.53
N ILE A 168 1.98 -20.50 4.37
CA ILE A 168 0.66 -20.27 4.96
C ILE A 168 0.84 -20.44 6.46
N THR A 169 0.86 -19.34 7.20
CA THR A 169 1.20 -19.30 8.62
C THR A 169 0.20 -18.46 9.41
N PRO A 170 0.04 -18.70 10.73
CA PRO A 170 -0.86 -17.89 11.53
C PRO A 170 -0.37 -16.44 11.58
N PHE A 171 -1.34 -15.52 11.58
CA PHE A 171 -1.07 -14.11 11.83
C PHE A 171 -0.75 -13.91 13.33
N GLU A 172 0.34 -13.23 13.62
CA GLU A 172 0.72 -12.88 15.00
C GLU A 172 0.74 -11.38 15.22
N THR A 173 1.55 -10.68 14.46
CA THR A 173 1.74 -9.22 14.62
C THR A 173 2.02 -8.57 13.27
N PHE A 174 1.43 -7.39 13.08
CA PHE A 174 1.70 -6.51 11.95
C PHE A 174 2.33 -5.22 12.45
N TYR A 175 3.44 -4.85 11.87
CA TYR A 175 4.12 -3.59 12.10
C TYR A 175 3.93 -2.70 10.87
N VAL A 176 3.21 -1.60 11.03
CA VAL A 176 3.00 -0.63 9.94
C VAL A 176 4.35 -0.10 9.47
N ALA A 177 4.58 -0.11 8.16
CA ALA A 177 5.77 0.50 7.58
C ALA A 177 5.69 2.03 7.67
N GLU A 178 6.84 2.67 7.54
CA GLU A 178 6.99 4.12 7.62
C GLU A 178 6.08 4.85 6.62
N ASP A 179 5.64 6.05 6.96
CA ASP A 179 4.64 6.82 6.20
C ASP A 179 5.01 6.99 4.71
N TYR A 180 6.31 7.12 4.39
CA TYR A 180 6.77 7.26 3.01
C TYR A 180 6.60 5.98 2.16
N HIS A 181 6.25 4.85 2.77
CA HIS A 181 5.90 3.61 2.07
C HIS A 181 4.41 3.49 1.77
N GLN A 182 3.56 4.21 2.50
CA GLN A 182 2.13 4.15 2.31
C GLN A 182 1.72 4.89 1.03
N ASN A 183 0.86 4.26 0.24
CA ASN A 183 0.34 4.84 -1.00
C ASN A 183 1.47 5.22 -2.00
N TYR A 184 2.55 4.44 -1.97
CA TYR A 184 3.80 4.79 -2.64
C TYR A 184 3.62 5.04 -4.14
N TYR A 185 2.88 4.18 -4.84
CA TYR A 185 2.68 4.31 -6.28
C TYR A 185 1.94 5.60 -6.65
N ALA A 186 0.91 5.97 -5.92
CA ALA A 186 0.15 7.19 -6.18
C ALA A 186 0.99 8.46 -5.96
N LEU A 187 1.88 8.44 -4.96
CA LEU A 187 2.73 9.58 -4.60
C LEU A 187 4.00 9.66 -5.46
N ASN A 188 4.46 8.54 -6.05
CA ASN A 188 5.74 8.43 -6.73
C ASN A 188 5.64 7.82 -8.14
N GLY A 189 4.50 7.99 -8.84
CA GLY A 189 4.22 7.34 -10.12
C GLY A 189 5.29 7.48 -11.20
N ASN A 190 6.07 8.56 -11.17
CA ASN A 190 7.17 8.82 -12.12
C ASN A 190 8.52 8.19 -11.70
N ALA A 191 8.61 7.56 -10.53
CA ALA A 191 9.82 6.86 -10.12
C ALA A 191 10.11 5.68 -11.08
N PRO A 192 11.37 5.36 -11.39
CA PRO A 192 11.69 4.28 -12.33
C PRO A 192 11.06 2.93 -11.93
N TYR A 193 11.07 2.58 -10.65
CA TYR A 193 10.45 1.35 -10.17
C TYR A 193 8.92 1.35 -10.40
N CYS A 194 8.26 2.48 -10.18
CA CYS A 194 6.82 2.63 -10.46
C CYS A 194 6.51 2.44 -11.94
N THR A 195 7.28 3.08 -12.82
CA THR A 195 7.06 3.03 -14.27
C THR A 195 7.38 1.65 -14.86
N PHE A 196 8.49 1.01 -14.44
CA PHE A 196 8.96 -0.21 -15.09
C PHE A 196 8.49 -1.50 -14.40
N VAL A 197 8.08 -1.45 -13.14
CA VAL A 197 7.68 -2.63 -12.37
C VAL A 197 6.22 -2.58 -11.97
N ILE A 198 5.77 -1.52 -11.29
CA ILE A 198 4.41 -1.45 -10.72
C ILE A 198 3.38 -1.25 -11.82
N GLN A 199 3.56 -0.24 -12.67
CA GLN A 199 2.58 0.12 -13.70
C GLN A 199 2.22 -1.03 -14.63
N PRO A 200 3.15 -1.81 -15.22
CA PRO A 200 2.79 -2.93 -16.08
C PRO A 200 1.99 -4.03 -15.35
N LYS A 201 2.32 -4.29 -14.06
CA LYS A 201 1.56 -5.23 -13.23
C LYS A 201 0.13 -4.75 -12.99
N LEU A 202 -0.02 -3.47 -12.64
CA LEU A 202 -1.31 -2.85 -12.38
C LEU A 202 -2.19 -2.82 -13.62
N GLU A 203 -1.63 -2.49 -14.78
CA GLU A 203 -2.34 -2.53 -16.07
C GLU A 203 -2.81 -3.95 -16.43
N LYS A 204 -1.96 -4.96 -16.21
CA LYS A 204 -2.34 -6.37 -16.40
C LYS A 204 -3.46 -6.77 -15.45
N PHE A 205 -3.34 -6.42 -14.16
CA PHE A 205 -4.37 -6.67 -13.16
C PHE A 205 -5.71 -6.04 -13.56
N ARG A 206 -5.73 -4.76 -13.92
CA ARG A 206 -6.94 -4.04 -14.33
C ARG A 206 -7.63 -4.66 -15.55
N LYS A 207 -6.87 -5.26 -16.48
CA LYS A 207 -7.43 -5.97 -17.64
C LYS A 207 -8.07 -7.30 -17.24
N VAL A 208 -7.43 -8.04 -16.35
CA VAL A 208 -7.89 -9.39 -15.94
C VAL A 208 -9.08 -9.32 -14.98
N PHE A 209 -9.08 -8.34 -14.08
CA PHE A 209 -10.06 -8.20 -12.99
C PHE A 209 -10.92 -6.94 -13.12
N ALA A 210 -11.29 -6.57 -14.36
CA ALA A 210 -12.02 -5.33 -14.63
C ALA A 210 -13.32 -5.20 -13.83
N GLU A 211 -14.04 -6.30 -13.59
CA GLU A 211 -15.29 -6.33 -12.83
C GLU A 211 -15.09 -6.21 -11.30
N LYS A 212 -13.86 -6.37 -10.83
CA LYS A 212 -13.51 -6.25 -9.41
C LYS A 212 -12.92 -4.89 -9.03
N LEU A 213 -12.84 -3.95 -9.97
CA LEU A 213 -12.27 -2.63 -9.73
C LEU A 213 -13.26 -1.69 -9.05
N LYS A 214 -12.73 -0.77 -8.24
CA LYS A 214 -13.45 0.43 -7.79
C LYS A 214 -13.81 1.30 -9.00
N GLU A 215 -14.93 2.02 -8.89
CA GLU A 215 -15.36 3.03 -9.88
C GLU A 215 -14.50 4.30 -9.81
#